data_f4cb812d4d7cddffe8c3af7f5f1b81a2
#
_entry.id   f4cb812d4d7cddffe8c3af7f5f1b81a2
#
_cell.length_a   1.000
_cell.length_b   1.000
_cell.length_c   1.000
_cell.angle_alpha   90.00
_cell.angle_beta   90.00
_cell.angle_gamma   90.00
#
_symmetry.space_group_name_H-M   'P 1'
#
loop_
_entity.id
_entity.type
_entity.pdbx_description
1 polymer ?
#
loop_
_entity_poly.entity_id
_entity_poly.type
_entity_poly.pdbx_seq_one_letter_code
_entity_poly.pdbx_strand_id
1 'polypeptide(L)'
;MPNIIAAQFDDFAHAEAALRDLAASSCIEASDIDHVVLGAPGRHDRYPVGGDEDADARAKKGDEGALTGAAIGGAAGAVTGIAAAALLGPLGAAATVAAGAYSGSLAGALDSMGESRTGGAAPPRPAGVMVMVHVRTPEHRSLALNTFHKNDARSVEEADGKWQGGTWRDFNPVATPRWLVPPSTPQ
;
A
#
# COMPACT_ATOMS: atom_id res chain seq x y z
N MET A 1 15.01 14.79 -12.29
CA MET A 1 14.95 15.44 -10.95
C MET A 1 13.57 15.13 -10.38
N PRO A 2 13.48 14.85 -9.09
CA PRO A 2 12.18 14.65 -8.44
C PRO A 2 11.26 15.83 -8.72
N ASN A 3 10.05 15.51 -9.17
CA ASN A 3 9.05 16.51 -9.56
C ASN A 3 7.89 16.62 -8.55
N ILE A 4 7.94 15.85 -7.46
CA ILE A 4 6.94 15.86 -6.40
C ILE A 4 7.63 15.93 -5.05
N ILE A 5 7.15 16.82 -4.18
CA ILE A 5 7.47 16.86 -2.75
C ILE A 5 6.18 16.58 -2.00
N ALA A 6 6.22 15.60 -1.12
CA ALA A 6 5.07 15.22 -0.32
C ALA A 6 5.42 15.27 1.17
N ALA A 7 4.52 15.78 1.97
CA ALA A 7 4.65 15.86 3.41
C ALA A 7 3.50 15.15 4.11
N GLN A 8 3.81 14.49 5.20
CA GLN A 8 2.84 13.81 6.03
C GLN A 8 2.62 14.56 7.33
N PHE A 9 1.35 14.65 7.71
CA PHE A 9 0.89 15.30 8.93
C PHE A 9 0.12 14.30 9.79
N ASP A 10 0.28 14.38 11.11
CA ASP A 10 -0.42 13.50 12.05
C ASP A 10 -1.89 13.88 12.19
N ASP A 11 -2.22 15.16 12.04
CA ASP A 11 -3.58 15.65 12.15
C ASP A 11 -4.01 16.51 10.95
N PHE A 12 -5.31 16.70 10.86
CA PHE A 12 -5.94 17.45 9.77
C PHE A 12 -5.68 18.97 9.87
N ALA A 13 -5.52 19.51 11.08
CA ALA A 13 -5.37 20.94 11.28
C ALA A 13 -4.03 21.47 10.71
N HIS A 14 -2.93 20.76 10.94
CA HIS A 14 -1.62 21.10 10.39
C HIS A 14 -1.58 20.93 8.87
N ALA A 15 -2.20 19.85 8.34
CA ALA A 15 -2.32 19.65 6.90
C ALA A 15 -3.12 20.77 6.22
N GLU A 16 -4.25 21.18 6.82
CA GLU A 16 -5.08 22.26 6.32
C GLU A 16 -4.36 23.61 6.38
N ALA A 17 -3.60 23.87 7.42
CA ALA A 17 -2.77 25.05 7.53
C ALA A 17 -1.69 25.08 6.41
N ALA A 18 -1.03 23.96 6.15
CA ALA A 18 -0.07 23.83 5.06
C ALA A 18 -0.74 24.06 3.69
N LEU A 19 -1.92 23.47 3.44
CA LEU A 19 -2.69 23.69 2.21
C LEU A 19 -3.07 25.15 2.01
N ARG A 20 -3.52 25.84 3.07
CA ARG A 20 -3.84 27.28 3.02
C ARG A 20 -2.61 28.13 2.72
N ASP A 21 -1.48 27.85 3.35
CA ASP A 21 -0.23 28.60 3.12
C ASP A 21 0.29 28.38 1.70
N LEU A 22 0.22 27.16 1.16
CA LEU A 22 0.57 26.87 -0.23
C LEU A 22 -0.35 27.59 -1.21
N ALA A 23 -1.67 27.52 -1.00
CA ALA A 23 -2.66 28.16 -1.86
C ALA A 23 -2.59 29.71 -1.80
N ALA A 24 -2.18 30.27 -0.67
CA ALA A 24 -1.98 31.72 -0.52
C ALA A 24 -0.71 32.21 -1.23
N SER A 25 0.19 31.31 -1.59
CA SER A 25 1.40 31.66 -2.33
C SER A 25 1.06 31.95 -3.80
N SER A 26 1.59 33.01 -4.36
CA SER A 26 1.42 33.31 -5.79
C SER A 26 2.34 32.47 -6.70
N CYS A 27 3.19 31.64 -6.12
CA CYS A 27 4.18 30.85 -6.86
C CYS A 27 3.69 29.48 -7.27
N ILE A 28 2.80 28.85 -6.49
CA ILE A 28 2.30 27.48 -6.74
C ILE A 28 0.83 27.57 -7.14
N GLU A 29 0.49 27.00 -8.27
CA GLU A 29 -0.90 26.94 -8.74
C GLU A 29 -1.68 25.90 -7.94
N ALA A 30 -2.99 26.13 -7.75
CA ALA A 30 -3.85 25.14 -7.07
C ALA A 30 -3.85 23.76 -7.77
N SER A 31 -3.63 23.75 -9.08
CA SER A 31 -3.48 22.52 -9.88
C SER A 31 -2.17 21.77 -9.62
N ASP A 32 -1.24 22.37 -8.89
CA ASP A 32 0.03 21.74 -8.49
C ASP A 32 0.02 21.27 -7.02
N ILE A 33 -1.15 21.35 -6.36
CA ILE A 33 -1.32 20.92 -4.96
C ILE A 33 -2.37 19.82 -4.93
N ASP A 34 -2.06 18.73 -4.24
CA ASP A 34 -2.99 17.63 -3.99
C ASP A 34 -2.86 17.15 -2.54
N HIS A 35 -3.85 16.43 -2.04
CA HIS A 35 -3.77 15.83 -0.72
C HIS A 35 -4.52 14.51 -0.68
N VAL A 36 -4.04 13.64 0.19
CA VAL A 36 -4.64 12.34 0.38
C VAL A 36 -4.60 11.97 1.87
N VAL A 37 -5.64 11.33 2.37
CA VAL A 37 -5.64 10.79 3.74
C VAL A 37 -5.05 9.37 3.70
N LEU A 38 -3.96 9.04 4.39
CA LEU A 38 -3.39 7.70 4.51
C LEU A 38 -4.03 6.97 5.70
N GLY A 39 -4.77 5.89 5.44
CA GLY A 39 -5.28 4.98 6.47
C GLY A 39 -4.14 4.21 7.15
N ALA A 40 -4.43 3.60 8.29
CA ALA A 40 -3.50 2.67 8.91
C ALA A 40 -3.21 1.50 7.93
N PRO A 41 -1.96 0.95 7.94
CA PRO A 41 -1.64 -0.20 7.11
C PRO A 41 -2.67 -1.33 7.30
N GLY A 42 -3.24 -1.84 6.19
CA GLY A 42 -4.30 -2.86 6.20
C GLY A 42 -5.74 -2.36 6.27
N ARG A 43 -5.98 -1.04 6.25
CA ARG A 43 -7.33 -0.50 6.06
C ARG A 43 -7.63 -0.24 4.58
N HIS A 44 -8.76 -0.75 4.13
CA HIS A 44 -9.18 -0.78 2.72
C HIS A 44 -9.95 0.48 2.25
N ASP A 45 -10.02 1.53 3.05
CA ASP A 45 -10.93 2.67 2.87
C ASP A 45 -10.60 3.59 1.69
N ARG A 46 -9.54 3.29 0.90
CA ARG A 46 -8.98 4.25 -0.05
C ARG A 46 -9.11 3.91 -1.50
N TYR A 47 -9.36 2.66 -1.77
CA TYR A 47 -9.36 2.18 -3.13
C TYR A 47 -10.78 1.87 -3.56
N PRO A 48 -11.14 2.14 -4.83
CA PRO A 48 -12.37 1.61 -5.39
C PRO A 48 -12.38 0.10 -5.21
N VAL A 49 -13.56 -0.49 -5.18
CA VAL A 49 -13.77 -1.94 -5.01
C VAL A 49 -12.79 -2.72 -5.90
N GLY A 50 -11.92 -3.53 -5.30
CA GLY A 50 -10.85 -4.24 -6.00
C GLY A 50 -9.46 -3.59 -5.90
N GLY A 51 -9.32 -2.44 -5.22
CA GLY A 51 -8.05 -1.72 -5.08
C GLY A 51 -7.10 -2.22 -4.00
N ASP A 52 -7.47 -3.23 -3.23
CA ASP A 52 -6.65 -3.85 -2.18
C ASP A 52 -5.34 -4.40 -2.72
N GLU A 53 -5.35 -4.87 -3.95
CA GLU A 53 -4.20 -5.41 -4.64
C GLU A 53 -3.08 -4.37 -4.81
N ASP A 54 -3.42 -3.09 -4.97
CA ASP A 54 -2.44 -2.02 -5.07
C ASP A 54 -2.06 -1.43 -3.70
N ALA A 55 -2.92 -1.61 -2.68
CA ALA A 55 -2.71 -1.12 -1.32
C ALA A 55 -1.78 -2.00 -0.50
N ASP A 56 -1.82 -3.33 -0.70
CA ASP A 56 -1.01 -4.29 0.03
C ASP A 56 -0.29 -5.21 -0.96
N ALA A 57 1.05 -5.10 -1.01
CA ALA A 57 1.89 -6.01 -1.81
C ALA A 57 1.71 -7.49 -1.42
N ARG A 58 1.13 -7.76 -0.24
CA ARG A 58 0.80 -9.10 0.22
C ARG A 58 -0.48 -9.64 -0.40
N ALA A 59 -1.45 -8.76 -0.70
CA ALA A 59 -2.69 -9.16 -1.38
C ALA A 59 -2.40 -9.74 -2.76
N LYS A 60 -1.41 -9.19 -3.49
CA LYS A 60 -0.96 -9.72 -4.79
C LYS A 60 -0.40 -11.13 -4.73
N LYS A 61 0.20 -11.51 -3.60
CA LYS A 61 0.77 -12.85 -3.39
C LYS A 61 -0.26 -13.87 -2.92
N GLY A 62 -1.44 -13.41 -2.49
CA GLY A 62 -2.50 -14.28 -2.01
C GLY A 62 -2.98 -15.26 -3.08
N ASP A 63 -3.14 -14.80 -4.30
CA ASP A 63 -3.58 -15.65 -5.44
C ASP A 63 -2.51 -16.70 -5.79
N GLU A 64 -1.23 -16.31 -5.84
CA GLU A 64 -0.13 -17.25 -6.10
C GLU A 64 0.00 -18.29 -4.98
N GLY A 65 -0.13 -17.85 -3.73
CA GLY A 65 -0.12 -18.72 -2.55
C GLY A 65 -1.32 -19.67 -2.53
N ALA A 66 -2.50 -19.17 -2.91
CA ALA A 66 -3.71 -19.98 -3.00
C ALA A 66 -3.58 -21.08 -4.05
N LEU A 67 -3.04 -20.77 -5.24
CA LEU A 67 -2.81 -21.74 -6.31
C LEU A 67 -1.78 -22.79 -5.89
N THR A 68 -0.67 -22.37 -5.29
CA THR A 68 0.38 -23.29 -4.79
C THR A 68 -0.17 -24.17 -3.69
N GLY A 69 -0.88 -23.62 -2.72
CA GLY A 69 -1.50 -24.36 -1.63
C GLY A 69 -2.58 -25.33 -2.12
N ALA A 70 -3.39 -24.95 -3.13
CA ALA A 70 -4.37 -25.82 -3.73
C ALA A 70 -3.73 -27.03 -4.45
N ALA A 71 -2.60 -26.82 -5.14
CA ALA A 71 -1.87 -27.89 -5.79
C ALA A 71 -1.29 -28.90 -4.77
N ILE A 72 -0.65 -28.40 -3.72
CA ILE A 72 -0.08 -29.23 -2.65
C ILE A 72 -1.19 -29.94 -1.87
N GLY A 73 -2.23 -29.22 -1.45
CA GLY A 73 -3.35 -29.77 -0.70
C GLY A 73 -4.18 -30.76 -1.53
N GLY A 74 -4.38 -30.48 -2.83
CA GLY A 74 -5.04 -31.39 -3.75
C GLY A 74 -4.26 -32.69 -3.95
N ALA A 75 -2.91 -32.63 -4.07
CA ALA A 75 -2.06 -33.81 -4.14
C ALA A 75 -2.12 -34.63 -2.86
N ALA A 76 -2.06 -33.99 -1.70
CA ALA A 76 -2.21 -34.68 -0.39
C ALA A 76 -3.62 -35.28 -0.26
N GLY A 77 -4.66 -34.57 -0.67
CA GLY A 77 -6.02 -35.07 -0.71
C GLY A 77 -6.22 -36.28 -1.63
N ALA A 78 -5.48 -36.33 -2.76
CA ALA A 78 -5.52 -37.45 -3.68
C ALA A 78 -4.93 -38.73 -3.03
N VAL A 79 -3.84 -38.63 -2.28
CA VAL A 79 -3.23 -39.75 -1.57
C VAL A 79 -4.21 -40.32 -0.53
N THR A 80 -4.84 -39.44 0.26
CA THR A 80 -5.86 -39.88 1.24
C THR A 80 -7.15 -40.33 0.56
N GLY A 81 -7.45 -39.82 -0.60
CA GLY A 81 -8.61 -40.17 -1.41
C GLY A 81 -8.62 -41.59 -1.93
N ILE A 82 -7.41 -42.21 -2.11
CA ILE A 82 -7.31 -43.61 -2.49
C ILE A 82 -7.90 -44.52 -1.38
N ALA A 83 -7.61 -44.21 -0.13
CA ALA A 83 -8.20 -44.93 1.00
C ALA A 83 -9.71 -44.68 1.14
N ALA A 84 -10.15 -43.45 0.91
CA ALA A 84 -11.57 -43.09 0.94
C ALA A 84 -12.37 -43.72 -0.22
N ALA A 85 -11.75 -43.89 -1.39
CA ALA A 85 -12.37 -44.58 -2.51
C ALA A 85 -12.69 -46.05 -2.22
N ALA A 86 -11.85 -46.73 -1.41
CA ALA A 86 -12.09 -48.11 -1.01
C ALA A 86 -13.31 -48.26 -0.09
N LEU A 87 -13.65 -47.24 0.68
CA LEU A 87 -14.75 -47.26 1.64
C LEU A 87 -16.01 -46.57 1.10
N LEU A 88 -15.88 -45.51 0.36
CA LEU A 88 -16.98 -44.58 -0.07
C LEU A 88 -17.11 -44.51 -1.59
N GLY A 89 -16.33 -45.28 -2.34
CA GLY A 89 -16.32 -45.25 -3.80
C GLY A 89 -15.69 -43.95 -4.40
N PRO A 90 -15.89 -43.73 -5.73
CA PRO A 90 -15.26 -42.61 -6.45
C PRO A 90 -15.65 -41.22 -5.91
N LEU A 91 -16.84 -41.08 -5.32
CA LEU A 91 -17.30 -39.83 -4.71
C LEU A 91 -16.50 -39.48 -3.45
N GLY A 92 -16.08 -40.46 -2.66
CA GLY A 92 -15.22 -40.27 -1.50
C GLY A 92 -13.83 -39.75 -1.89
N ALA A 93 -13.26 -40.30 -2.97
CA ALA A 93 -11.99 -39.83 -3.50
C ALA A 93 -12.07 -38.36 -3.98
N ALA A 94 -13.13 -38.03 -4.75
CA ALA A 94 -13.31 -36.68 -5.24
C ALA A 94 -13.50 -35.66 -4.09
N ALA A 95 -14.23 -36.03 -3.04
CA ALA A 95 -14.46 -35.16 -1.89
C ALA A 95 -13.16 -34.86 -1.12
N THR A 96 -12.27 -35.83 -0.96
CA THR A 96 -10.97 -35.62 -0.26
C THR A 96 -10.01 -34.77 -1.07
N VAL A 97 -9.97 -34.90 -2.38
CA VAL A 97 -9.16 -34.03 -3.26
C VAL A 97 -9.68 -32.59 -3.19
N ALA A 98 -10.99 -32.39 -3.29
CA ALA A 98 -11.61 -31.06 -3.21
C ALA A 98 -11.38 -30.41 -1.84
N ALA A 99 -11.54 -31.14 -0.75
CA ALA A 99 -11.29 -30.64 0.60
C ALA A 99 -9.81 -30.29 0.81
N GLY A 100 -8.89 -31.11 0.32
CA GLY A 100 -7.44 -30.85 0.38
C GLY A 100 -7.05 -29.63 -0.44
N ALA A 101 -7.57 -29.48 -1.66
CA ALA A 101 -7.31 -28.32 -2.49
C ALA A 101 -7.86 -27.03 -1.86
N TYR A 102 -9.06 -27.05 -1.31
CA TYR A 102 -9.66 -25.89 -0.64
C TYR A 102 -8.89 -25.49 0.62
N SER A 103 -8.64 -26.42 1.53
CA SER A 103 -7.88 -26.12 2.76
C SER A 103 -6.43 -25.70 2.46
N GLY A 104 -5.80 -26.33 1.46
CA GLY A 104 -4.46 -25.98 1.01
C GLY A 104 -4.41 -24.58 0.39
N SER A 105 -5.42 -24.21 -0.41
CA SER A 105 -5.48 -22.86 -0.99
C SER A 105 -5.60 -21.77 0.09
N LEU A 106 -6.42 -21.99 1.11
CA LEU A 106 -6.54 -21.05 2.23
C LEU A 106 -5.23 -20.96 3.02
N ALA A 107 -4.60 -22.09 3.34
CA ALA A 107 -3.34 -22.11 4.06
C ALA A 107 -2.22 -21.45 3.25
N GLY A 108 -2.13 -21.71 1.95
CA GLY A 108 -1.15 -21.11 1.07
C GLY A 108 -1.35 -19.60 0.88
N ALA A 109 -2.61 -19.15 0.77
CA ALA A 109 -2.92 -17.73 0.73
C ALA A 109 -2.50 -17.02 2.03
N LEU A 110 -2.82 -17.59 3.18
CA LEU A 110 -2.47 -17.03 4.49
C LEU A 110 -0.96 -17.02 4.72
N ASP A 111 -0.26 -18.07 4.32
CA ASP A 111 1.18 -18.20 4.44
C ASP A 111 1.89 -17.14 3.57
N SER A 112 1.50 -17.03 2.29
CA SER A 112 2.06 -16.03 1.37
C SER A 112 1.79 -14.59 1.81
N MET A 113 0.68 -14.32 2.50
CA MET A 113 0.39 -13.03 3.12
C MET A 113 1.15 -12.81 4.43
N GLY A 114 1.56 -13.90 5.14
CA GLY A 114 2.23 -13.84 6.44
C GLY A 114 3.74 -13.61 6.40
N GLU A 115 4.42 -14.06 5.36
CA GLU A 115 5.90 -14.17 5.34
C GLU A 115 6.68 -12.89 5.00
N SER A 116 6.09 -11.73 4.93
CA SER A 116 6.84 -10.49 4.65
C SER A 116 7.53 -9.88 5.89
N ARG A 117 8.09 -10.72 6.78
CA ARG A 117 8.91 -10.25 7.92
C ARG A 117 10.41 -10.18 7.67
N THR A 118 10.91 -10.64 6.52
CA THR A 118 12.35 -10.74 6.24
C THR A 118 12.74 -10.09 4.91
N GLY A 119 12.47 -8.85 4.78
CA GLY A 119 13.09 -7.99 3.80
C GLY A 119 13.04 -6.60 4.36
N GLY A 120 14.19 -5.93 4.49
CA GLY A 120 14.29 -4.58 5.03
C GLY A 120 13.54 -3.55 4.16
N ALA A 121 12.24 -3.73 4.05
CA ALA A 121 11.35 -2.74 3.48
C ALA A 121 11.36 -1.53 4.43
N ALA A 122 11.59 -0.35 3.89
CA ALA A 122 11.40 0.88 4.64
C ALA A 122 10.03 0.84 5.33
N PRO A 123 9.94 1.36 6.56
CA PRO A 123 8.68 1.34 7.28
C PRO A 123 7.58 1.95 6.40
N PRO A 124 6.40 1.32 6.33
CA PRO A 124 5.28 1.84 5.56
C PRO A 124 4.96 3.25 6.03
N ARG A 125 4.48 4.09 5.13
CA ARG A 125 4.03 5.43 5.51
C ARG A 125 3.01 5.32 6.63
N PRO A 126 3.19 6.04 7.75
CA PRO A 126 2.22 6.03 8.84
C PRO A 126 0.86 6.59 8.38
N ALA A 127 -0.21 6.30 9.13
CA ALA A 127 -1.50 6.92 8.90
C ALA A 127 -1.43 8.43 9.13
N GLY A 128 -2.25 9.18 8.40
CA GLY A 128 -2.28 10.64 8.51
C GLY A 128 -2.74 11.31 7.23
N VAL A 129 -2.57 12.61 7.13
CA VAL A 129 -2.84 13.38 5.93
C VAL A 129 -1.54 13.64 5.19
N MET A 130 -1.50 13.34 3.91
CA MET A 130 -0.37 13.64 3.04
C MET A 130 -0.75 14.79 2.11
N VAL A 131 0.04 15.84 2.12
CA VAL A 131 -0.06 16.97 1.19
C VAL A 131 1.08 16.85 0.18
N MET A 132 0.75 16.97 -1.10
CA MET A 132 1.67 16.78 -2.22
C MET A 132 1.74 18.04 -3.07
N VAL A 133 2.94 18.38 -3.51
CA VAL A 133 3.19 19.53 -4.39
C VAL A 133 3.96 19.08 -5.61
N HIS A 134 3.41 19.40 -6.78
CA HIS A 134 4.12 19.26 -8.05
C HIS A 134 5.16 20.38 -8.21
N VAL A 135 6.41 19.99 -8.25
CA VAL A 135 7.55 20.92 -8.29
C VAL A 135 8.01 21.10 -9.72
N ARG A 136 7.75 22.26 -10.28
CA ARG A 136 8.19 22.64 -11.64
C ARG A 136 9.49 23.45 -11.62
N THR A 137 9.76 24.14 -10.51
CA THR A 137 10.94 25.00 -10.37
C THR A 137 11.62 24.80 -9.01
N PRO A 138 12.89 25.20 -8.85
CA PRO A 138 13.58 25.17 -7.55
C PRO A 138 12.88 26.03 -6.48
N GLU A 139 12.22 27.10 -6.90
CA GLU A 139 11.46 27.99 -6.01
C GLU A 139 10.23 27.27 -5.44
N HIS A 140 9.49 26.50 -6.27
CA HIS A 140 8.38 25.65 -5.81
C HIS A 140 8.88 24.66 -4.75
N ARG A 141 10.04 24.04 -4.98
CA ARG A 141 10.65 23.11 -4.01
C ARG A 141 10.95 23.79 -2.68
N SER A 142 11.59 24.94 -2.72
CA SER A 142 11.97 25.68 -1.51
C SER A 142 10.74 26.14 -0.74
N LEU A 143 9.73 26.63 -1.44
CA LEU A 143 8.47 27.06 -0.82
C LEU A 143 7.72 25.89 -0.19
N ALA A 144 7.59 24.75 -0.89
CA ALA A 144 6.94 23.57 -0.34
C ALA A 144 7.63 23.07 0.93
N LEU A 145 8.97 22.95 0.91
CA LEU A 145 9.74 22.50 2.07
C LEU A 145 9.59 23.44 3.26
N ASN A 146 9.67 24.75 3.04
CA ASN A 146 9.50 25.75 4.09
C ASN A 146 8.08 25.73 4.68
N THR A 147 7.05 25.60 3.82
CA THR A 147 5.66 25.52 4.26
C THR A 147 5.41 24.27 5.07
N PHE A 148 5.92 23.13 4.65
CA PHE A 148 5.77 21.87 5.37
C PHE A 148 6.47 21.91 6.73
N HIS A 149 7.68 22.45 6.77
CA HIS A 149 8.40 22.61 8.03
C HIS A 149 7.69 23.59 9.00
N LYS A 150 7.20 24.72 8.50
CA LYS A 150 6.44 25.72 9.28
C LYS A 150 5.18 25.13 9.92
N ASN A 151 4.53 24.18 9.25
CA ASN A 151 3.29 23.55 9.68
C ASN A 151 3.51 22.17 10.31
N ASP A 152 4.70 21.91 10.88
CA ASP A 152 5.04 20.73 11.68
C ASP A 152 4.78 19.41 10.92
N ALA A 153 5.20 19.33 9.66
CA ALA A 153 5.15 18.08 8.92
C ALA A 153 5.98 17.01 9.64
N ARG A 154 5.34 15.86 9.90
CA ARG A 154 5.98 14.71 10.55
C ARG A 154 7.10 14.10 9.73
N SER A 155 6.92 14.05 8.44
CA SER A 155 7.90 13.56 7.49
C SER A 155 7.73 14.23 6.13
N VAL A 156 8.82 14.30 5.38
CA VAL A 156 8.82 14.85 4.01
C VAL A 156 9.57 13.89 3.10
N GLU A 157 8.98 13.59 1.96
CA GLU A 157 9.58 12.75 0.93
C GLU A 157 9.61 13.46 -0.42
N GLU A 158 10.51 13.00 -1.28
CA GLU A 158 10.52 13.38 -2.69
C GLU A 158 10.23 12.19 -3.57
N ALA A 159 9.56 12.43 -4.69
CA ALA A 159 9.23 11.41 -5.65
C ALA A 159 9.36 11.89 -7.09
N ASP A 160 9.52 10.93 -8.00
CA ASP A 160 9.28 11.10 -9.42
C ASP A 160 7.94 10.44 -9.72
N GLY A 161 7.01 11.19 -10.31
CA GLY A 161 5.68 10.66 -10.58
C GLY A 161 4.96 11.40 -11.70
N LYS A 162 3.83 10.82 -12.13
CA LYS A 162 2.96 11.40 -13.16
C LYS A 162 1.95 12.32 -12.50
N TRP A 163 2.14 13.61 -12.68
CA TRP A 163 1.17 14.62 -12.26
C TRP A 163 0.23 14.94 -13.40
N GLN A 164 -1.06 14.72 -13.22
CA GLN A 164 -2.06 14.97 -14.26
C GLN A 164 -3.42 15.35 -13.66
N GLY A 165 -3.99 16.45 -14.17
CA GLY A 165 -5.30 16.94 -13.70
C GLY A 165 -5.31 17.38 -12.24
N GLY A 166 -4.20 17.90 -11.72
CA GLY A 166 -4.08 18.32 -10.34
C GLY A 166 -3.83 17.20 -9.33
N THR A 167 -3.48 15.99 -9.79
CA THR A 167 -3.36 14.80 -8.94
C THR A 167 -2.11 13.99 -9.28
N TRP A 168 -1.48 13.40 -8.28
CA TRP A 168 -0.41 12.41 -8.46
C TRP A 168 -1.01 11.05 -8.84
N ARG A 169 -1.02 10.72 -10.14
CA ARG A 169 -1.76 9.59 -10.73
C ARG A 169 -1.18 8.22 -10.43
N ASP A 170 0.13 8.10 -10.38
CA ASP A 170 0.84 6.86 -10.11
C ASP A 170 1.35 6.76 -8.66
N PHE A 171 0.68 7.47 -7.75
CA PHE A 171 0.98 7.36 -6.33
C PHE A 171 0.75 5.95 -5.82
N ASN A 172 1.79 5.36 -5.26
CA ASN A 172 1.74 4.06 -4.62
C ASN A 172 2.06 4.21 -3.12
N PRO A 173 1.08 4.05 -2.22
CA PRO A 173 1.27 4.25 -0.79
C PRO A 173 2.23 3.24 -0.15
N VAL A 174 2.43 2.07 -0.77
CA VAL A 174 3.34 1.01 -0.29
C VAL A 174 4.73 1.08 -0.90
N ALA A 175 4.96 1.94 -1.90
CA ALA A 175 6.28 2.15 -2.46
C ALA A 175 7.23 2.73 -1.40
N THR A 176 8.50 2.31 -1.43
CA THR A 176 9.53 2.84 -0.54
C THR A 176 9.73 4.34 -0.77
N PRO A 177 9.50 5.19 0.25
CA PRO A 177 9.67 6.63 0.10
C PRO A 177 11.14 7.03 0.06
N ARG A 178 11.45 8.08 -0.68
CA ARG A 178 12.75 8.76 -0.60
C ARG A 178 12.64 9.92 0.39
N TRP A 179 12.98 9.65 1.63
CA TRP A 179 12.84 10.62 2.71
C TRP A 179 13.82 11.79 2.57
N LEU A 180 13.31 13.01 2.62
CA LEU A 180 14.06 14.23 2.90
C LEU A 180 14.10 14.51 4.41
N VAL A 181 12.96 14.25 5.08
CA VAL A 181 12.83 14.24 6.53
C VAL A 181 12.12 12.94 6.90
N PRO A 182 12.80 11.98 7.51
CA PRO A 182 12.18 10.71 7.90
C PRO A 182 11.18 10.92 9.05
N PRO A 183 10.15 10.06 9.15
CA PRO A 183 9.22 10.11 10.28
C PRO A 183 9.96 9.85 11.59
N SER A 184 9.65 10.64 12.61
CA SER A 184 10.17 10.41 13.96
C SER A 184 9.65 9.05 14.46
N THR A 185 10.56 8.21 14.92
CA THR A 185 10.18 6.94 15.56
C THR A 185 9.45 7.26 16.86
N PRO A 186 8.23 6.76 17.06
CA PRO A 186 7.59 6.91 18.37
C PRO A 186 8.45 6.21 19.42
N GLN A 187 8.77 6.94 20.49
CA GLN A 187 9.45 6.40 21.68
C GLN A 187 8.49 5.52 22.48
#